data_3943c494a08e3becc4c73efebc432d63
#
_entry.id   3943c494a08e3becc4c73efebc432d63
#
_cell.length_a   1.000
_cell.length_b   1.000
_cell.length_c   1.000
_cell.angle_alpha   90.00
_cell.angle_beta   90.00
_cell.angle_gamma   90.00
#
_symmetry.space_group_name_H-M   'P 1'
#
loop_
_entity.id
_entity.type
_entity.pdbx_description
1 polymer ?
#
loop_
_entity_poly.entity_id
_entity_poly.type
_entity_poly.pdbx_seq_one_letter_code
_entity_poly.pdbx_strand_id
1 'polypeptide(L)'
;MWQSTQRDWFLAVNQFAQSTPVLHAPMRLYAEYGVALFAAVLLLAWWWARRGQNPRTVAAALWAPVGALLAIGLNQPLVNLVHEPRPYTVFPHVLVLVAHSQDYSFPSDHAVMAGAVAAGVLLSHRRLGLLAAAAAILMAFTRVYVGAHYPLDVIVGLLFGAAVTFFGYLAVRTLLILAVTGLARTPVRALLTTSQRSTAR
;
A
#
# COMPACT_ATOMS: atom_id res chain seq x y z
N MET A 1 17.04 24.26 0.79
CA MET A 1 17.27 23.60 2.09
C MET A 1 16.65 22.21 2.13
N TRP A 2 15.32 21.98 1.91
CA TRP A 2 14.73 20.63 1.98
C TRP A 2 15.20 19.69 0.85
N GLN A 3 15.45 20.17 -0.36
CA GLN A 3 15.98 19.37 -1.47
C GLN A 3 17.39 18.84 -1.22
N SER A 4 18.26 19.62 -0.56
CA SER A 4 19.59 19.14 -0.15
C SER A 4 19.46 18.03 0.88
N THR A 5 18.64 18.21 1.91
CA THR A 5 18.44 17.22 2.99
C THR A 5 17.93 15.87 2.46
N GLN A 6 16.93 15.85 1.56
CA GLN A 6 16.43 14.57 1.01
C GLN A 6 17.47 13.86 0.12
N ARG A 7 18.32 14.63 -0.57
CA ARG A 7 19.45 14.09 -1.35
C ARG A 7 20.49 13.43 -0.44
N ASP A 8 20.85 14.10 0.65
CA ASP A 8 21.81 13.57 1.63
C ASP A 8 21.27 12.28 2.26
N TRP A 9 20.01 12.23 2.63
CA TRP A 9 19.36 11.02 3.15
C TRP A 9 19.34 9.89 2.11
N PHE A 10 19.04 10.20 0.86
CA PHE A 10 19.07 9.22 -0.23
C PHE A 10 20.48 8.66 -0.41
N LEU A 11 21.50 9.53 -0.47
CA LEU A 11 22.90 9.10 -0.64
C LEU A 11 23.38 8.25 0.52
N ALA A 12 22.99 8.57 1.76
CA ALA A 12 23.31 7.76 2.92
C ALA A 12 22.71 6.35 2.84
N VAL A 13 21.43 6.22 2.42
CA VAL A 13 20.79 4.92 2.22
C VAL A 13 21.42 4.17 1.05
N ASN A 14 21.76 4.85 -0.02
CA ASN A 14 22.44 4.24 -1.17
C ASN A 14 23.85 3.75 -0.83
N GLN A 15 24.60 4.50 -0.04
CA GLN A 15 25.91 4.07 0.50
C GLN A 15 25.75 2.82 1.39
N PHE A 16 24.73 2.80 2.24
CA PHE A 16 24.38 1.60 3.01
C PHE A 16 24.06 0.42 2.08
N ALA A 17 23.29 0.63 1.01
CA ALA A 17 23.03 -0.42 0.03
C ALA A 17 24.32 -0.95 -0.62
N GLN A 18 25.24 -0.07 -1.01
CA GLN A 18 26.55 -0.46 -1.57
C GLN A 18 27.37 -1.30 -0.60
N SER A 19 27.27 -1.04 0.70
CA SER A 19 28.01 -1.76 1.76
C SER A 19 27.35 -3.10 2.18
N THR A 20 26.15 -3.39 1.70
CA THR A 20 25.36 -4.57 2.10
C THR A 20 24.91 -5.44 0.91
N PRO A 21 25.84 -6.01 0.10
CA PRO A 21 25.49 -6.79 -1.10
C PRO A 21 24.58 -7.99 -0.82
N VAL A 22 24.66 -8.58 0.37
CA VAL A 22 23.82 -9.70 0.83
C VAL A 22 22.33 -9.35 0.83
N LEU A 23 21.97 -8.07 1.00
CA LEU A 23 20.59 -7.58 1.00
C LEU A 23 20.08 -7.22 -0.40
N HIS A 24 20.93 -7.18 -1.45
CA HIS A 24 20.50 -6.76 -2.78
C HIS A 24 19.40 -7.66 -3.34
N ALA A 25 19.57 -8.98 -3.30
CA ALA A 25 18.59 -9.93 -3.83
C ALA A 25 17.24 -9.84 -3.07
N PRO A 26 17.16 -9.95 -1.74
CA PRO A 26 15.89 -9.86 -1.03
C PRO A 26 15.22 -8.49 -1.18
N MET A 27 15.96 -7.38 -1.18
CA MET A 27 15.38 -6.05 -1.36
C MET A 27 14.85 -5.86 -2.80
N ARG A 28 15.59 -6.32 -3.81
CA ARG A 28 15.11 -6.29 -5.18
C ARG A 28 13.84 -7.12 -5.35
N LEU A 29 13.84 -8.36 -4.87
CA LEU A 29 12.64 -9.22 -4.94
C LEU A 29 11.44 -8.58 -4.25
N TYR A 30 11.64 -7.96 -3.09
CA TYR A 30 10.55 -7.28 -2.41
C TYR A 30 10.09 -6.01 -3.15
N ALA A 31 11.01 -5.24 -3.74
CA ALA A 31 10.66 -4.08 -4.56
C ALA A 31 9.82 -4.45 -5.80
N GLU A 32 10.13 -5.60 -6.44
CA GLU A 32 9.48 -6.06 -7.68
C GLU A 32 8.17 -6.82 -7.40
N TYR A 33 8.17 -7.72 -6.41
CA TYR A 33 7.06 -8.66 -6.17
C TYR A 33 6.26 -8.37 -4.90
N GLY A 34 6.65 -7.40 -4.09
CA GLY A 34 5.96 -7.07 -2.84
C GLY A 34 4.48 -6.66 -3.02
N VAL A 35 4.10 -6.21 -4.22
CA VAL A 35 2.69 -5.95 -4.58
C VAL A 35 1.83 -7.20 -4.38
N ALA A 36 2.35 -8.39 -4.72
CA ALA A 36 1.63 -9.65 -4.51
C ALA A 36 1.38 -9.94 -3.02
N LEU A 37 2.31 -9.56 -2.13
CA LEU A 37 2.09 -9.66 -0.69
C LEU A 37 0.90 -8.80 -0.24
N PHE A 38 0.80 -7.56 -0.72
CA PHE A 38 -0.31 -6.67 -0.37
C PHE A 38 -1.64 -7.18 -0.93
N ALA A 39 -1.64 -7.76 -2.14
CA ALA A 39 -2.82 -8.44 -2.68
C ALA A 39 -3.26 -9.63 -1.82
N ALA A 40 -2.32 -10.46 -1.37
CA ALA A 40 -2.60 -11.57 -0.46
C ALA A 40 -3.16 -11.08 0.89
N VAL A 41 -2.62 -9.99 1.43
CA VAL A 41 -3.12 -9.36 2.67
C VAL A 41 -4.57 -8.87 2.51
N LEU A 42 -4.93 -8.27 1.37
CA LEU A 42 -6.31 -7.88 1.06
C LEU A 42 -7.26 -9.09 1.02
N LEU A 43 -6.84 -10.18 0.36
CA LEU A 43 -7.62 -11.42 0.31
C LEU A 43 -7.80 -12.03 1.70
N LEU A 44 -6.77 -12.04 2.54
CA LEU A 44 -6.85 -12.51 3.93
C LEU A 44 -7.78 -11.64 4.78
N ALA A 45 -7.71 -10.32 4.62
CA ALA A 45 -8.60 -9.38 5.33
C ALA A 45 -10.06 -9.63 4.97
N TRP A 46 -10.37 -9.76 3.67
CA TRP A 46 -11.70 -10.14 3.21
C TRP A 46 -12.14 -11.51 3.73
N TRP A 47 -11.24 -12.51 3.67
CA TRP A 47 -11.53 -13.87 4.15
C TRP A 47 -11.90 -13.90 5.64
N TRP A 48 -11.19 -13.17 6.48
CA TRP A 48 -11.50 -13.08 7.90
C TRP A 48 -12.76 -12.26 8.18
N ALA A 49 -12.93 -11.13 7.47
CA ALA A 49 -14.10 -10.29 7.63
C ALA A 49 -15.41 -11.05 7.37
N ARG A 50 -15.47 -11.85 6.29
CA ARG A 50 -16.65 -12.65 5.96
C ARG A 50 -16.97 -13.74 6.99
N ARG A 51 -15.97 -14.27 7.70
CA ARG A 51 -16.17 -15.25 8.76
C ARG A 51 -16.77 -14.63 10.02
N GLY A 52 -16.42 -13.40 10.33
CA GLY A 52 -16.91 -12.68 11.49
C GLY A 52 -18.36 -12.20 11.38
N GLN A 53 -18.98 -12.27 10.20
CA GLN A 53 -20.38 -11.91 9.93
C GLN A 53 -20.78 -10.49 10.36
N ASN A 54 -19.81 -9.59 10.59
CA ASN A 54 -20.06 -8.20 10.92
C ASN A 54 -20.08 -7.34 9.66
N PRO A 55 -21.23 -6.76 9.27
CA PRO A 55 -21.34 -5.96 8.04
C PRO A 55 -20.35 -4.79 7.97
N ARG A 56 -20.01 -4.19 9.12
CA ARG A 56 -19.02 -3.09 9.18
C ARG A 56 -17.62 -3.57 8.81
N THR A 57 -17.22 -4.73 9.34
CA THR A 57 -15.89 -5.33 9.05
C THR A 57 -15.80 -5.77 7.58
N VAL A 58 -16.88 -6.36 7.06
CA VAL A 58 -16.95 -6.77 5.65
C VAL A 58 -16.92 -5.54 4.73
N ALA A 59 -17.67 -4.49 5.04
CA ALA A 59 -17.66 -3.25 4.27
C ALA A 59 -16.25 -2.62 4.23
N ALA A 60 -15.55 -2.59 5.38
CA ALA A 60 -14.18 -2.09 5.45
C ALA A 60 -13.20 -2.94 4.64
N ALA A 61 -13.32 -4.29 4.69
CA ALA A 61 -12.48 -5.19 3.93
C ALA A 61 -12.69 -5.07 2.41
N LEU A 62 -13.93 -4.86 1.97
CA LEU A 62 -14.27 -4.61 0.56
C LEU A 62 -13.82 -3.23 0.09
N TRP A 63 -13.82 -2.24 1.00
CA TRP A 63 -13.32 -0.91 0.69
C TRP A 63 -11.80 -0.88 0.49
N ALA A 64 -11.03 -1.68 1.21
CA ALA A 64 -9.58 -1.62 1.20
C ALA A 64 -8.96 -1.68 -0.23
N PRO A 65 -9.31 -2.62 -1.11
CA PRO A 65 -8.82 -2.63 -2.49
C PRO A 65 -9.33 -1.43 -3.31
N VAL A 66 -10.56 -0.98 -3.10
CA VAL A 66 -11.12 0.19 -3.79
C VAL A 66 -10.37 1.45 -3.39
N GLY A 67 -10.12 1.65 -2.09
CA GLY A 67 -9.33 2.76 -1.57
C GLY A 67 -7.91 2.78 -2.11
N ALA A 68 -7.27 1.60 -2.25
CA ALA A 68 -5.94 1.48 -2.83
C ALA A 68 -5.93 1.89 -4.31
N LEU A 69 -6.88 1.42 -5.11
CA LEU A 69 -7.02 1.80 -6.52
C LEU A 69 -7.30 3.30 -6.68
N LEU A 70 -8.17 3.86 -5.85
CA LEU A 70 -8.44 5.30 -5.83
C LEU A 70 -7.19 6.10 -5.47
N ALA A 71 -6.42 5.66 -4.47
CA ALA A 71 -5.19 6.34 -4.07
C ALA A 71 -4.15 6.34 -5.19
N ILE A 72 -3.96 5.21 -5.89
CA ILE A 72 -3.07 5.12 -7.05
C ILE A 72 -3.57 6.02 -8.18
N GLY A 73 -4.88 6.00 -8.49
CA GLY A 73 -5.47 6.85 -9.53
C GLY A 73 -5.31 8.34 -9.24
N LEU A 74 -5.53 8.76 -7.99
CA LEU A 74 -5.35 10.14 -7.54
C LEU A 74 -3.87 10.56 -7.44
N ASN A 75 -2.94 9.59 -7.36
CA ASN A 75 -1.50 9.86 -7.37
C ASN A 75 -1.01 10.33 -8.75
N GLN A 76 -1.59 9.83 -9.85
CA GLN A 76 -1.10 10.14 -11.20
C GLN A 76 -1.12 11.64 -11.54
N PRO A 77 -2.18 12.41 -11.25
CA PRO A 77 -2.14 13.86 -11.43
C PRO A 77 -1.03 14.54 -10.61
N LEU A 78 -0.72 14.06 -9.39
CA LEU A 78 0.34 14.62 -8.56
C LEU A 78 1.72 14.33 -9.16
N VAL A 79 1.95 13.09 -9.64
CA VAL A 79 3.19 12.71 -10.35
C VAL A 79 3.40 13.62 -11.55
N ASN A 80 2.34 13.84 -12.35
CA ASN A 80 2.39 14.70 -13.53
C ASN A 80 2.43 16.21 -13.22
N LEU A 81 2.17 16.64 -12.00
CA LEU A 81 2.27 18.04 -11.59
C LEU A 81 3.67 18.39 -11.07
N VAL A 82 4.29 17.49 -10.30
CA VAL A 82 5.56 17.77 -9.62
C VAL A 82 6.76 17.57 -10.53
N HIS A 83 6.73 16.60 -11.47
CA HIS A 83 7.81 16.32 -12.42
C HIS A 83 9.18 16.07 -11.77
N GLU A 84 9.23 15.47 -10.56
CA GLU A 84 10.50 15.22 -9.89
C GLU A 84 11.29 14.13 -10.61
N PRO A 85 12.54 14.40 -11.05
CA PRO A 85 13.35 13.40 -11.72
C PRO A 85 13.79 12.32 -10.73
N ARG A 86 13.92 11.08 -11.19
CA ARG A 86 14.34 9.96 -10.32
C ARG A 86 15.82 10.10 -9.91
N PRO A 87 16.20 9.56 -8.72
CA PRO A 87 17.58 9.67 -8.22
C PRO A 87 18.65 9.25 -9.23
N TYR A 88 18.45 8.16 -9.93
CA TYR A 88 19.40 7.61 -10.90
C TYR A 88 19.55 8.47 -12.18
N THR A 89 18.64 9.40 -12.47
CA THR A 89 18.78 10.37 -13.57
C THR A 89 19.61 11.58 -13.15
N VAL A 90 19.68 11.85 -11.84
CA VAL A 90 20.40 12.99 -11.27
C VAL A 90 21.80 12.58 -10.79
N PHE A 91 21.96 11.37 -10.29
CA PHE A 91 23.21 10.85 -9.73
C PHE A 91 23.72 9.65 -10.55
N PRO A 92 24.66 9.81 -11.46
CA PRO A 92 25.08 8.75 -12.40
C PRO A 92 25.84 7.58 -11.74
N HIS A 93 26.32 7.75 -10.50
CA HIS A 93 27.15 6.75 -9.82
C HIS A 93 26.44 6.06 -8.65
N VAL A 94 25.11 6.21 -8.51
CA VAL A 94 24.37 5.53 -7.46
C VAL A 94 24.07 4.08 -7.83
N LEU A 95 23.99 3.22 -6.82
CA LEU A 95 23.55 1.85 -6.99
C LEU A 95 22.05 1.82 -7.31
N VAL A 96 21.68 1.16 -8.41
CA VAL A 96 20.29 0.92 -8.81
C VAL A 96 20.08 -0.57 -9.01
N LEU A 97 19.14 -1.16 -8.26
CA LEU A 97 18.90 -2.60 -8.26
C LEU A 97 17.64 -3.02 -9.03
N VAL A 98 16.89 -2.07 -9.57
CA VAL A 98 15.64 -2.28 -10.32
C VAL A 98 15.73 -1.66 -11.72
N ALA A 99 14.85 -2.07 -12.63
CA ALA A 99 14.78 -1.46 -13.96
C ALA A 99 14.47 0.03 -13.87
N HIS A 100 15.08 0.81 -14.75
CA HIS A 100 14.79 2.24 -14.87
C HIS A 100 13.39 2.43 -15.44
N SER A 101 12.62 3.32 -14.81
CA SER A 101 11.30 3.74 -15.26
C SER A 101 11.38 5.07 -16.01
N GLN A 102 10.46 5.33 -16.91
CA GLN A 102 10.36 6.58 -17.68
C GLN A 102 9.50 7.64 -16.97
N ASP A 103 8.79 7.25 -15.89
CA ASP A 103 7.94 8.13 -15.11
C ASP A 103 8.72 8.89 -14.03
N TYR A 104 8.07 9.90 -13.44
CA TYR A 104 8.64 10.76 -12.40
C TYR A 104 8.71 10.04 -11.05
N SER A 105 9.51 10.63 -10.12
CA SER A 105 9.80 10.02 -8.83
C SER A 105 8.72 10.23 -7.77
N PHE A 106 8.15 11.42 -7.71
CA PHE A 106 7.29 11.87 -6.61
C PHE A 106 5.82 11.95 -6.98
N PRO A 107 4.91 11.46 -6.13
CA PRO A 107 5.11 10.51 -5.03
C PRO A 107 5.23 9.06 -5.53
N SER A 108 5.82 8.17 -4.72
CA SER A 108 6.02 6.76 -5.09
C SER A 108 4.72 5.95 -5.11
N ASP A 109 4.31 5.39 -6.26
CA ASP A 109 3.12 4.56 -6.42
C ASP A 109 3.13 3.31 -5.52
N HIS A 110 4.29 2.68 -5.36
CA HIS A 110 4.43 1.52 -4.45
C HIS A 110 4.17 1.90 -2.99
N ALA A 111 4.64 3.07 -2.57
CA ALA A 111 4.39 3.56 -1.21
C ALA A 111 2.92 3.99 -1.04
N VAL A 112 2.33 4.65 -2.04
CA VAL A 112 0.89 5.01 -2.05
C VAL A 112 0.03 3.76 -1.90
N MET A 113 0.27 2.74 -2.72
CA MET A 113 -0.44 1.46 -2.66
C MET A 113 -0.28 0.80 -1.29
N ALA A 114 0.96 0.70 -0.79
CA ALA A 114 1.25 0.04 0.47
C ALA A 114 0.59 0.75 1.67
N GLY A 115 0.64 2.09 1.72
CA GLY A 115 -0.03 2.91 2.72
C GLY A 115 -1.55 2.77 2.68
N ALA A 116 -2.12 2.77 1.48
CA ALA A 116 -3.56 2.59 1.26
C ALA A 116 -4.05 1.21 1.75
N VAL A 117 -3.34 0.14 1.37
CA VAL A 117 -3.67 -1.23 1.81
C VAL A 117 -3.55 -1.35 3.33
N ALA A 118 -2.46 -0.84 3.92
CA ALA A 118 -2.27 -0.89 5.37
C ALA A 118 -3.42 -0.20 6.12
N ALA A 119 -3.79 1.02 5.70
CA ALA A 119 -4.91 1.76 6.29
C ALA A 119 -6.24 1.03 6.11
N GLY A 120 -6.53 0.53 4.90
CA GLY A 120 -7.78 -0.19 4.61
C GLY A 120 -7.91 -1.48 5.42
N VAL A 121 -6.83 -2.24 5.56
CA VAL A 121 -6.83 -3.49 6.36
C VAL A 121 -6.94 -3.19 7.85
N LEU A 122 -6.33 -2.11 8.36
CA LEU A 122 -6.50 -1.67 9.75
C LEU A 122 -7.96 -1.42 10.13
N LEU A 123 -8.77 -0.89 9.20
CA LEU A 123 -10.19 -0.65 9.40
C LEU A 123 -11.02 -1.94 9.58
N SER A 124 -10.54 -3.05 9.01
CA SER A 124 -11.23 -4.35 9.06
C SER A 124 -10.62 -5.33 10.07
N HIS A 125 -9.29 -5.35 10.23
CA HIS A 125 -8.59 -6.32 11.06
C HIS A 125 -7.29 -5.74 11.65
N ARG A 126 -7.33 -5.31 12.93
CA ARG A 126 -6.24 -4.56 13.57
C ARG A 126 -4.87 -5.26 13.49
N ARG A 127 -4.79 -6.56 13.84
CA ARG A 127 -3.49 -7.28 13.86
C ARG A 127 -2.90 -7.40 12.46
N LEU A 128 -3.72 -7.78 11.48
CA LEU A 128 -3.28 -7.89 10.09
C LEU A 128 -2.91 -6.53 9.52
N GLY A 129 -3.66 -5.47 9.84
CA GLY A 129 -3.37 -4.11 9.44
C GLY A 129 -2.05 -3.57 10.00
N LEU A 130 -1.69 -3.93 11.26
CA LEU A 130 -0.39 -3.59 11.83
C LEU A 130 0.75 -4.31 11.10
N LEU A 131 0.57 -5.58 10.73
CA LEU A 131 1.55 -6.31 9.91
C LEU A 131 1.67 -5.70 8.51
N ALA A 132 0.54 -5.31 7.91
CA ALA A 132 0.53 -4.59 6.63
C ALA A 132 1.24 -3.23 6.72
N ALA A 133 1.08 -2.50 7.83
CA ALA A 133 1.77 -1.24 8.06
C ALA A 133 3.30 -1.44 8.20
N ALA A 134 3.73 -2.47 8.91
CA ALA A 134 5.15 -2.82 8.98
C ALA A 134 5.71 -3.19 7.59
N ALA A 135 4.97 -3.99 6.82
CA ALA A 135 5.33 -4.30 5.44
C ALA A 135 5.37 -3.03 4.56
N ALA A 136 4.43 -2.09 4.73
CA ALA A 136 4.39 -0.83 3.99
C ALA A 136 5.61 0.06 4.29
N ILE A 137 6.04 0.15 5.55
CA ILE A 137 7.26 0.85 5.94
C ILE A 137 8.49 0.17 5.32
N LEU A 138 8.54 -1.16 5.34
CA LEU A 138 9.61 -1.91 4.67
C LEU A 138 9.60 -1.67 3.15
N MET A 139 8.43 -1.60 2.51
CA MET A 139 8.31 -1.27 1.08
C MET A 139 8.88 0.13 0.82
N ALA A 140 8.51 1.13 1.62
CA ALA A 140 9.02 2.48 1.49
C ALA A 140 10.55 2.53 1.59
N PHE A 141 11.12 1.87 2.62
CA PHE A 141 12.57 1.76 2.77
C PHE A 141 13.22 1.06 1.57
N THR A 142 12.62 -0.04 1.13
CA THR A 142 13.12 -0.83 -0.02
C THR A 142 13.18 0.01 -1.29
N ARG A 143 12.18 0.87 -1.56
CA ARG A 143 12.18 1.75 -2.75
C ARG A 143 13.33 2.76 -2.76
N VAL A 144 13.74 3.24 -1.59
CA VAL A 144 14.92 4.11 -1.43
C VAL A 144 16.20 3.30 -1.56
N TYR A 145 16.27 2.15 -0.89
CA TYR A 145 17.43 1.23 -0.89
C TYR A 145 17.81 0.76 -2.31
N VAL A 146 16.83 0.41 -3.13
CA VAL A 146 17.06 -0.04 -4.52
C VAL A 146 17.38 1.12 -5.49
N GLY A 147 17.45 2.36 -5.01
CA GLY A 147 17.83 3.53 -5.79
C GLY A 147 16.70 4.15 -6.63
N ALA A 148 15.44 3.74 -6.42
CA ALA A 148 14.32 4.14 -7.28
C ALA A 148 13.67 5.47 -6.90
N HIS A 149 13.68 5.84 -5.60
CA HIS A 149 12.95 7.00 -5.06
C HIS A 149 13.74 7.71 -3.98
N TYR A 150 13.42 8.99 -3.76
CA TYR A 150 13.91 9.75 -2.60
C TYR A 150 13.09 9.41 -1.34
N PRO A 151 13.63 9.66 -0.13
CA PRO A 151 12.90 9.40 1.12
C PRO A 151 11.56 10.12 1.22
N LEU A 152 11.43 11.34 0.72
CA LEU A 152 10.16 12.08 0.75
C LEU A 152 9.10 11.50 -0.18
N ASP A 153 9.50 10.94 -1.34
CA ASP A 153 8.56 10.31 -2.27
C ASP A 153 7.79 9.18 -1.59
N VAL A 154 8.50 8.40 -0.80
CA VAL A 154 7.91 7.24 -0.13
C VAL A 154 7.17 7.60 1.15
N ILE A 155 7.64 8.60 1.91
CA ILE A 155 6.95 9.09 3.12
C ILE A 155 5.60 9.71 2.71
N VAL A 156 5.63 10.64 1.75
CA VAL A 156 4.42 11.30 1.24
C VAL A 156 3.50 10.28 0.59
N GLY A 157 4.04 9.33 -0.19
CA GLY A 157 3.27 8.25 -0.80
C GLY A 157 2.52 7.42 0.24
N LEU A 158 3.19 6.95 1.31
CA LEU A 158 2.55 6.21 2.41
C LEU A 158 1.41 7.00 3.06
N LEU A 159 1.67 8.25 3.40
CA LEU A 159 0.69 9.11 4.07
C LEU A 159 -0.48 9.45 3.16
N PHE A 160 -0.22 9.75 1.90
CA PHE A 160 -1.24 10.03 0.90
C PHE A 160 -2.16 8.83 0.68
N GLY A 161 -1.60 7.64 0.43
CA GLY A 161 -2.36 6.41 0.25
C GLY A 161 -3.21 6.07 1.48
N ALA A 162 -2.63 6.18 2.68
CA ALA A 162 -3.35 5.96 3.94
C ALA A 162 -4.49 6.97 4.12
N ALA A 163 -4.25 8.26 3.85
CA ALA A 163 -5.24 9.32 3.99
C ALA A 163 -6.41 9.13 3.02
N VAL A 164 -6.14 8.90 1.72
CA VAL A 164 -7.19 8.67 0.71
C VAL A 164 -8.08 7.49 1.12
N THR A 165 -7.48 6.37 1.54
CA THR A 165 -8.23 5.18 1.92
C THR A 165 -9.02 5.40 3.20
N PHE A 166 -8.43 6.01 4.22
CA PHE A 166 -9.09 6.26 5.51
C PHE A 166 -10.26 7.27 5.39
N PHE A 167 -9.99 8.45 4.82
CA PHE A 167 -11.03 9.48 4.70
C PHE A 167 -12.09 9.09 3.67
N GLY A 168 -11.70 8.42 2.58
CA GLY A 168 -12.65 7.85 1.63
C GLY A 168 -13.60 6.85 2.30
N TYR A 169 -13.08 5.95 3.17
CA TYR A 169 -13.95 5.06 3.94
C TYR A 169 -14.93 5.83 4.81
N LEU A 170 -14.47 6.84 5.55
CA LEU A 170 -15.34 7.64 6.40
C LEU A 170 -16.49 8.29 5.61
N ALA A 171 -16.23 8.75 4.39
CA ALA A 171 -17.22 9.36 3.52
C ALA A 171 -18.29 8.37 3.05
N VAL A 172 -17.92 7.12 2.72
CA VAL A 172 -18.83 6.16 2.09
C VAL A 172 -19.30 5.02 3.01
N ARG A 173 -18.77 4.91 4.24
CA ARG A 173 -18.99 3.77 5.14
C ARG A 173 -20.46 3.41 5.36
N THR A 174 -21.32 4.40 5.53
CA THR A 174 -22.75 4.18 5.77
C THR A 174 -23.40 3.49 4.57
N LEU A 175 -23.13 3.98 3.36
CA LEU A 175 -23.64 3.38 2.12
C LEU A 175 -23.10 1.95 1.92
N LEU A 176 -21.81 1.73 2.20
CA LEU A 176 -21.19 0.40 2.10
C LEU A 176 -21.81 -0.58 3.09
N ILE A 177 -22.03 -0.18 4.34
CA ILE A 177 -22.66 -1.05 5.35
C ILE A 177 -24.08 -1.39 4.95
N LEU A 178 -24.87 -0.43 4.46
CA LEU A 178 -26.23 -0.66 3.97
C LEU A 178 -26.21 -1.62 2.77
N ALA A 179 -25.31 -1.41 1.81
CA ALA A 179 -25.16 -2.29 0.64
C ALA A 179 -24.79 -3.72 1.05
N VAL A 180 -23.79 -3.90 1.93
CA VAL A 180 -23.41 -5.22 2.45
C VAL A 180 -24.55 -5.89 3.17
N THR A 181 -25.31 -5.17 4.00
CA THR A 181 -26.47 -5.70 4.73
C THR A 181 -27.60 -6.12 3.79
N GLY A 182 -27.86 -5.34 2.75
CA GLY A 182 -28.85 -5.65 1.71
C GLY A 182 -28.45 -6.87 0.88
N LEU A 183 -27.22 -6.89 0.39
CA LEU A 183 -26.68 -7.99 -0.43
C LEU A 183 -26.54 -9.32 0.36
N ALA A 184 -26.35 -9.27 1.68
CA ALA A 184 -26.33 -10.47 2.53
C ALA A 184 -27.67 -11.21 2.55
N ARG A 185 -28.76 -10.60 2.08
CA ARG A 185 -30.10 -11.22 1.93
C ARG A 185 -30.32 -11.84 0.55
N THR A 186 -29.37 -11.74 -0.36
CA THR A 186 -29.44 -12.22 -1.76
C THR A 186 -28.56 -13.48 -1.96
N PRO A 187 -28.63 -14.17 -3.10
CA PRO A 187 -27.77 -15.31 -3.42
C PRO A 187 -26.26 -15.04 -3.31
N VAL A 188 -25.82 -13.78 -3.47
CA VAL A 188 -24.39 -13.38 -3.35
C VAL A 188 -23.89 -13.34 -1.90
N ARG A 189 -24.74 -13.63 -0.92
CA ARG A 189 -24.36 -13.68 0.51
C ARG A 189 -23.11 -14.52 0.78
N ALA A 190 -22.87 -15.57 0.00
CA ALA A 190 -21.71 -16.44 0.17
C ALA A 190 -20.36 -15.72 0.02
N LEU A 191 -20.32 -14.59 -0.69
CA LEU A 191 -19.13 -13.73 -0.82
C LEU A 191 -18.96 -12.80 0.38
N LEU A 192 -20.02 -12.54 1.14
CA LEU A 192 -20.07 -11.55 2.23
C LEU A 192 -20.08 -12.21 3.61
N THR A 193 -20.67 -13.41 3.73
CA THR A 193 -20.79 -14.13 5.00
C THR A 193 -20.61 -15.63 4.79
N THR A 194 -20.05 -16.33 5.78
CA THR A 194 -20.09 -17.78 5.80
C THR A 194 -21.39 -18.25 6.45
N SER A 195 -22.11 -19.22 5.84
CA SER A 195 -23.26 -19.82 6.50
C SER A 195 -22.76 -20.54 7.77
N GLN A 196 -23.32 -20.23 8.94
CA GLN A 196 -23.21 -21.14 10.06
C GLN A 196 -23.93 -22.42 9.68
N ARG A 197 -23.22 -23.55 9.59
CA ARG A 197 -23.88 -24.83 9.67
C ARG A 197 -24.51 -24.85 11.06
N SER A 198 -25.84 -24.82 11.15
CA SER A 198 -26.60 -25.11 12.36
C SER A 198 -26.17 -26.50 12.82
N THR A 199 -25.31 -26.56 13.81
CA THR A 199 -25.13 -27.77 14.62
C THR A 199 -26.33 -27.84 15.59
N ALA A 200 -27.53 -28.09 15.01
CA ALA A 200 -28.64 -28.61 15.75
C ALA A 200 -28.32 -30.10 16.05
N ARG A 201 -27.88 -30.40 17.25
CA ARG A 201 -28.01 -31.68 17.90
C ARG A 201 -28.83 -31.50 19.14
#